data_e04bdd696ca46c6a81b10d20284134b5
#
_entry.id   e04bdd696ca46c6a81b10d20284134b5
#
_cell.length_a   1.000
_cell.length_b   1.000
_cell.length_c   1.000
_cell.angle_alpha   90.00
_cell.angle_beta   90.00
_cell.angle_gamma   90.00
#
_symmetry.space_group_name_H-M   'P 1'
#
loop_
_entity.id
_entity.type
_entity.pdbx_description
1 polymer ?
#
loop_
_entity_poly.entity_id
_entity_poly.type
_entity_poly.pdbx_seq_one_letter_code
_entity_poly.pdbx_strand_id
1 'polypeptide(L)'
;MAEYNKVILMGNLTRDPDLRYTPAGLAVCEFPLAVHYRYRAHEEAKEDVCFINVVAFGRVAERSKERLRKGSCVLVDGRLSQRRWETPEGQKRSKYEVVANSVHFIDGGSGVVPGQEEDLPI
;
A
#
# COMPACT_ATOMS: atom_id res chain seq x y z
N MET A 1 7.37 26.74 -2.71
CA MET A 1 6.55 25.64 -3.22
C MET A 1 5.71 25.06 -2.10
N ALA A 2 4.44 24.74 -2.43
CA ALA A 2 3.58 24.05 -1.47
C ALA A 2 3.93 22.57 -1.43
N GLU A 3 4.00 21.99 -0.23
CA GLU A 3 4.35 20.59 -0.06
C GLU A 3 3.35 19.92 0.88
N TYR A 4 2.66 18.91 0.38
CA TYR A 4 1.82 18.06 1.21
C TYR A 4 1.65 16.71 0.53
N ASN A 5 1.98 15.66 1.26
CA ASN A 5 1.95 14.31 0.72
C ASN A 5 1.52 13.34 1.80
N LYS A 6 0.27 12.92 1.76
CA LYS A 6 -0.28 11.98 2.72
C LYS A 6 -1.21 11.01 2.03
N VAL A 7 -1.02 9.73 2.32
CA VAL A 7 -1.85 8.66 1.78
C VAL A 7 -2.30 7.78 2.94
N ILE A 8 -3.59 7.51 3.00
CA ILE A 8 -4.16 6.59 3.99
C ILE A 8 -4.95 5.54 3.23
N LEU A 9 -4.56 4.27 3.38
CA LEU A 9 -5.18 3.16 2.67
C LEU A 9 -5.54 2.05 3.63
N MET A 10 -6.67 1.41 3.39
CA MET A 10 -7.04 0.16 4.05
C MET A 10 -7.19 -0.91 2.98
N GLY A 11 -6.57 -2.06 3.19
CA GLY A 11 -6.65 -3.13 2.22
C GLY A 11 -6.09 -4.43 2.78
N ASN A 12 -5.94 -5.40 1.88
CA ASN A 12 -5.45 -6.72 2.25
C ASN A 12 -4.17 -7.03 1.51
N LEU A 13 -3.24 -7.69 2.19
CA LEU A 13 -2.02 -8.16 1.54
C LEU A 13 -2.35 -9.24 0.52
N THR A 14 -1.73 -9.15 -0.65
CA THR A 14 -1.92 -10.15 -1.71
C THR A 14 -0.89 -11.28 -1.64
N ARG A 15 0.16 -11.10 -0.84
CA ARG A 15 1.14 -12.14 -0.53
C ARG A 15 1.83 -11.79 0.80
N ASP A 16 2.64 -12.71 1.29
CA ASP A 16 3.39 -12.51 2.53
C ASP A 16 4.36 -11.33 2.40
N PRO A 17 4.57 -10.57 3.48
CA PRO A 17 5.54 -9.47 3.44
C PRO A 17 6.96 -9.99 3.30
N ASP A 18 7.77 -9.25 2.57
CA ASP A 18 9.18 -9.56 2.33
C ASP A 18 10.04 -8.62 3.17
N LEU A 19 10.84 -9.19 4.08
CA LEU A 19 11.73 -8.42 4.95
C LEU A 19 13.17 -8.63 4.53
N ARG A 20 13.90 -7.54 4.40
CA ARG A 20 15.34 -7.57 4.15
C ARG A 20 16.00 -6.47 4.96
N TYR A 21 17.32 -6.54 5.05
CA TYR A 21 18.12 -5.51 5.74
C TYR A 21 19.08 -4.88 4.76
N THR A 22 19.24 -3.56 4.87
CA THR A 22 20.24 -2.84 4.10
C THR A 22 21.64 -3.18 4.62
N PRO A 23 22.72 -2.87 3.85
CA PRO A 23 24.08 -3.07 4.37
C PRO A 23 24.34 -2.33 5.69
N ALA A 24 23.64 -1.22 5.93
CA ALA A 24 23.77 -0.47 7.17
C ALA A 24 22.93 -1.05 8.32
N GLY A 25 22.20 -2.14 8.07
CA GLY A 25 21.39 -2.79 9.12
C GLY A 25 19.98 -2.26 9.28
N LEU A 26 19.50 -1.44 8.35
CA LEU A 26 18.12 -0.94 8.40
C LEU A 26 17.16 -1.98 7.84
N ALA A 27 16.13 -2.31 8.62
CA ALA A 27 15.08 -3.23 8.16
C ALA A 27 14.20 -2.56 7.11
N VAL A 28 13.89 -3.28 6.04
CA VAL A 28 13.00 -2.86 4.96
C VAL A 28 12.01 -3.98 4.71
N CYS A 29 10.73 -3.67 4.82
CA CYS A 29 9.65 -4.63 4.55
C CYS A 29 8.79 -4.10 3.42
N GLU A 30 8.52 -4.96 2.44
CA GLU A 30 7.64 -4.61 1.32
C GLU A 30 6.50 -5.61 1.26
N PHE A 31 5.32 -5.12 0.96
CA PHE A 31 4.17 -5.97 0.72
C PHE A 31 3.20 -5.31 -0.26
N PRO A 32 2.60 -6.10 -1.17
CA PRO A 32 1.60 -5.59 -2.08
C PRO A 32 0.24 -5.54 -1.38
N LEU A 33 -0.45 -4.43 -1.55
CA LEU A 33 -1.74 -4.18 -0.93
C LEU A 33 -2.82 -4.08 -2.00
N ALA A 34 -3.92 -4.79 -1.81
CA ALA A 34 -5.10 -4.68 -2.64
C ALA A 34 -6.10 -3.80 -1.92
N VAL A 35 -6.43 -2.66 -2.51
CA VAL A 35 -7.39 -1.71 -1.96
C VAL A 35 -8.63 -1.72 -2.84
N HIS A 36 -9.73 -2.21 -2.30
CA HIS A 36 -10.99 -2.27 -3.02
C HIS A 36 -11.73 -0.96 -2.90
N TYR A 37 -12.38 -0.55 -3.97
CA TYR A 37 -13.24 0.61 -3.93
C TYR A 37 -14.49 0.38 -4.77
N ARG A 38 -15.56 1.06 -4.38
CA ARG A 38 -16.85 0.96 -5.04
C ARG A 38 -17.23 2.32 -5.59
N TYR A 39 -17.87 2.29 -6.74
CA TYR A 39 -18.31 3.50 -7.38
C TYR A 39 -19.57 3.21 -8.18
N ARG A 40 -20.29 4.27 -8.57
CA ARG A 40 -21.42 4.17 -9.47
C ARG A 40 -21.08 4.84 -10.79
N ALA A 41 -21.36 4.13 -11.86
CA ALA A 41 -21.23 4.66 -13.21
C ALA A 41 -22.51 4.31 -13.95
N HIS A 42 -23.17 5.32 -14.55
CA HIS A 42 -24.42 5.12 -15.29
C HIS A 42 -25.49 4.36 -14.48
N GLU A 43 -25.64 4.74 -13.21
CA GLU A 43 -26.60 4.15 -12.27
C GLU A 43 -26.32 2.69 -11.90
N GLU A 44 -25.20 2.13 -12.33
CA GLU A 44 -24.78 0.79 -11.94
C GLU A 44 -23.74 0.83 -10.84
N ALA A 45 -23.86 -0.04 -9.86
CA ALA A 45 -22.85 -0.22 -8.84
C ALA A 45 -21.69 -1.02 -9.44
N LYS A 46 -20.49 -0.49 -9.31
CA LYS A 46 -19.26 -1.11 -9.80
C LYS A 46 -18.27 -1.28 -8.66
N GLU A 47 -17.41 -2.25 -8.80
CA GLU A 47 -16.34 -2.51 -7.84
C GLU A 47 -15.04 -2.66 -8.61
N ASP A 48 -13.97 -2.10 -8.07
CA ASP A 48 -12.66 -2.22 -8.66
C ASP A 48 -11.62 -2.35 -7.55
N VAL A 49 -10.39 -2.64 -7.92
CA VAL A 49 -9.31 -2.83 -6.98
C VAL A 49 -8.06 -2.11 -7.45
N CYS A 50 -7.41 -1.42 -6.51
CA CYS A 50 -6.13 -0.77 -6.76
C CYS A 50 -5.05 -1.60 -6.08
N PHE A 51 -4.01 -1.95 -6.82
CA PHE A 51 -2.84 -2.66 -6.26
C PHE A 51 -1.70 -1.68 -6.11
N ILE A 52 -1.14 -1.61 -4.91
CA ILE A 52 -0.04 -0.69 -4.63
C ILE A 52 0.97 -1.38 -3.71
N ASN A 53 2.25 -1.19 -3.99
CA ASN A 53 3.30 -1.72 -3.12
C ASN A 53 3.51 -0.78 -1.94
N VAL A 54 3.59 -1.34 -0.74
CA VAL A 54 3.86 -0.61 0.49
C VAL A 54 5.25 -0.97 0.97
N VAL A 55 6.02 0.05 1.33
CA VAL A 55 7.38 -0.11 1.84
C VAL A 55 7.43 0.48 3.24
N ALA A 56 7.93 -0.30 4.20
CA ALA A 56 8.10 0.15 5.57
C ALA A 56 9.57 0.00 5.97
N PHE A 57 10.02 0.85 6.88
CA PHE A 57 11.41 0.86 7.34
C PHE A 57 11.48 0.72 8.85
N GLY A 58 12.61 0.17 9.33
CA GLY A 58 12.92 0.11 10.75
C GLY A 58 11.96 -0.75 11.55
N ARG A 59 11.51 -0.24 12.68
CA ARG A 59 10.62 -0.99 13.57
C ARG A 59 9.28 -1.33 12.92
N VAL A 60 8.75 -0.42 12.11
CA VAL A 60 7.50 -0.69 11.38
C VAL A 60 7.69 -1.88 10.44
N ALA A 61 8.84 -1.96 9.78
CA ALA A 61 9.18 -3.08 8.91
C ALA A 61 9.21 -4.41 9.67
N GLU A 62 9.91 -4.43 10.79
CA GLU A 62 10.05 -5.65 11.59
C GLU A 62 8.71 -6.13 12.14
N ARG A 63 7.88 -5.21 12.65
CA ARG A 63 6.56 -5.54 13.17
C ARG A 63 5.62 -6.02 12.06
N SER A 64 5.72 -5.43 10.87
CA SER A 64 4.92 -5.85 9.74
C SER A 64 5.24 -7.29 9.33
N LYS A 65 6.52 -7.62 9.24
CA LYS A 65 6.93 -8.99 8.92
C LYS A 65 6.45 -9.98 9.98
N GLU A 66 6.51 -9.61 11.24
CA GLU A 66 6.11 -10.47 12.34
C GLU A 66 4.61 -10.75 12.37
N ARG A 67 3.80 -9.75 12.04
CA ARG A 67 2.35 -9.81 12.24
C ARG A 67 1.52 -10.03 10.98
N LEU A 68 2.08 -9.76 9.81
CA LEU A 68 1.33 -9.81 8.57
C LEU A 68 1.63 -11.07 7.78
N ARG A 69 0.64 -11.47 6.99
CA ARG A 69 0.73 -12.56 6.04
C ARG A 69 -0.27 -12.32 4.92
N LYS A 70 -0.18 -13.10 3.87
CA LYS A 70 -1.15 -13.03 2.77
C LYS A 70 -2.56 -13.03 3.34
N GLY A 71 -3.38 -12.08 2.91
CA GLY A 71 -4.77 -11.94 3.34
C GLY A 71 -4.98 -11.02 4.54
N SER A 72 -3.93 -10.66 5.27
CA SER A 72 -4.07 -9.75 6.41
C SER A 72 -4.65 -8.42 5.99
N CYS A 73 -5.52 -7.86 6.83
CA CYS A 73 -6.10 -6.53 6.64
C CYS A 73 -5.30 -5.49 7.41
N VAL A 74 -4.96 -4.39 6.75
CA VAL A 74 -4.17 -3.32 7.37
C VAL A 74 -4.70 -1.96 6.98
N LEU A 75 -4.47 -0.99 7.88
CA LEU A 75 -4.61 0.43 7.57
C LEU A 75 -3.20 1.01 7.52
N VAL A 76 -2.83 1.56 6.38
CA VAL A 76 -1.51 2.16 6.15
C VAL A 76 -1.65 3.67 6.12
N ASP A 77 -0.84 4.35 6.92
CA ASP A 77 -0.70 5.81 6.92
C ASP A 77 0.72 6.10 6.45
N GLY A 78 0.83 6.82 5.33
CA GLY A 78 2.14 7.08 4.77
C GLY A 78 2.13 8.19 3.74
N ARG A 79 3.06 8.10 2.80
CA ARG A 79 3.20 9.06 1.71
C ARG A 79 3.40 8.36 0.38
N LEU A 80 3.01 9.03 -0.69
CA LEU A 80 3.26 8.53 -2.03
C LEU A 80 4.71 8.82 -2.39
N SER A 81 5.39 7.81 -2.93
CA SER A 81 6.79 7.92 -3.34
C SER A 81 6.93 7.38 -4.75
N GLN A 82 7.77 8.01 -5.53
CA GLN A 82 8.12 7.52 -6.85
C GLN A 82 9.58 7.08 -6.84
N ARG A 83 9.79 5.80 -7.12
CA ARG A 83 11.13 5.26 -7.22
C ARG A 83 11.54 5.20 -8.67
N ARG A 84 12.74 5.67 -8.95
CA ARG A 84 13.31 5.71 -10.29
C ARG A 84 14.61 4.92 -10.31
N TRP A 85 14.84 4.19 -11.40
CA TRP A 85 16.09 3.47 -11.59
C TRP A 85 16.35 3.31 -13.08
N GLU A 86 17.57 2.87 -13.41
CA GLU A 86 17.96 2.61 -14.77
C GLU A 86 18.33 1.15 -14.91
N THR A 87 17.86 0.51 -15.98
CA THR A 87 18.17 -0.90 -16.26
C THR A 87 19.58 -1.01 -16.80
N PRO A 88 20.18 -2.23 -16.79
CA PRO A 88 21.50 -2.43 -17.41
C PRO A 88 21.52 -2.07 -18.89
N GLU A 89 20.38 -2.11 -19.59
CA GLU A 89 20.27 -1.71 -20.98
C GLU A 89 20.11 -0.20 -21.17
N GLY A 90 20.17 0.58 -20.09
CA GLY A 90 20.07 2.03 -20.15
C GLY A 90 18.64 2.56 -20.19
N GLN A 91 17.65 1.73 -19.97
CA GLN A 91 16.26 2.18 -19.93
C GLN A 91 15.92 2.76 -18.56
N LYS A 92 15.27 3.92 -18.58
CA LYS A 92 14.78 4.55 -17.35
C LYS A 92 13.44 3.96 -16.96
N ARG A 93 13.31 3.57 -15.70
CA ARG A 93 12.09 2.98 -15.15
C ARG A 93 11.66 3.75 -13.91
N SER A 94 10.38 3.68 -13.64
CA SER A 94 9.86 4.25 -12.40
C SER A 94 8.64 3.47 -11.95
N LYS A 95 8.35 3.55 -10.66
CA LYS A 95 7.09 3.04 -10.12
C LYS A 95 6.71 3.87 -8.90
N TYR A 96 5.40 3.97 -8.68
CA TYR A 96 4.86 4.59 -7.48
C TYR A 96 4.64 3.56 -6.40
N GLU A 97 4.92 3.95 -5.17
CA GLU A 97 4.67 3.10 -4.01
C GLU A 97 4.34 3.98 -2.81
N VAL A 98 3.81 3.38 -1.76
CA VAL A 98 3.50 4.07 -0.52
C VAL A 98 4.59 3.73 0.49
N VAL A 99 5.24 4.75 1.03
CA VAL A 99 6.17 4.57 2.14
C VAL A 99 5.37 4.76 3.43
N ALA A 100 5.27 3.68 4.20
CA ALA A 100 4.44 3.68 5.40
C ALA A 100 5.13 4.42 6.54
N ASN A 101 4.42 5.34 7.14
CA ASN A 101 4.78 5.94 8.41
C ASN A 101 4.31 5.05 9.56
N SER A 102 3.11 4.50 9.42
CA SER A 102 2.56 3.54 10.38
C SER A 102 1.69 2.51 9.67
N VAL A 103 1.62 1.32 10.25
CA VAL A 103 0.80 0.22 9.77
C VAL A 103 -0.03 -0.26 10.93
N HIS A 104 -1.34 -0.22 10.78
CA HIS A 104 -2.28 -0.66 11.81
C HIS A 104 -2.87 -2.00 11.40
N PHE A 105 -2.77 -2.96 12.29
CA PHE A 105 -3.25 -4.33 12.04
C PHE A 105 -4.74 -4.40 12.39
N ILE A 106 -5.55 -4.79 11.43
CA ILE A 106 -7.00 -4.84 11.61
C ILE A 106 -7.45 -6.29 11.78
N ASP A 107 -8.02 -6.60 12.92
CA ASP A 107 -8.56 -7.92 13.18
C ASP A 107 -9.89 -8.09 12.44
N GLY A 108 -10.16 -9.32 11.98
CA GLY A 108 -11.43 -9.62 11.32
C GLY A 108 -11.43 -9.51 9.81
N GLY A 109 -10.30 -9.21 9.22
CA GLY A 109 -9.92 -9.51 7.84
C GLY A 109 -10.66 -8.94 6.66
N SER A 110 -11.87 -8.50 6.73
CA SER A 110 -12.59 -7.97 5.57
C SER A 110 -13.15 -6.58 5.88
N GLY A 111 -12.24 -5.68 6.23
CA GLY A 111 -12.65 -4.35 6.64
C GLY A 111 -13.31 -3.56 5.53
N VAL A 112 -14.62 -3.56 5.49
CA VAL A 112 -15.36 -2.59 4.71
C VAL A 112 -15.59 -1.38 5.62
N VAL A 113 -15.02 -0.25 5.23
CA VAL A 113 -15.29 1.00 5.92
C VAL A 113 -16.58 1.58 5.33
N PRO A 114 -17.62 1.74 6.13
CA PRO A 114 -18.88 2.31 5.62
C PRO A 114 -18.69 3.69 5.01
N GLY A 115 -19.37 3.96 3.92
CA GLY A 115 -19.40 5.28 3.31
C GLY A 115 -18.34 5.55 2.26
N GLN A 116 -17.63 4.51 1.80
CA GLN A 116 -16.62 4.67 0.76
C GLN A 116 -17.12 4.39 -0.66
N GLU A 117 -18.40 4.39 -0.85
CA GLU A 117 -18.98 4.28 -2.18
C GLU A 117 -19.06 5.67 -2.80
N GLU A 118 -18.40 5.85 -3.94
CA GLU A 118 -18.35 7.13 -4.64
C GLU A 118 -19.14 7.09 -5.94
N ASP A 119 -19.75 8.21 -6.29
CA ASP A 119 -20.36 8.40 -7.60
C ASP A 119 -19.33 9.06 -8.52
N LEU A 120 -18.96 8.36 -9.58
CA LEU A 120 -17.98 8.86 -10.55
C LEU A 120 -18.67 9.26 -11.86
N PRO A 121 -18.22 10.34 -12.48
CA PRO A 121 -18.84 10.87 -13.70
C PRO A 121 -18.40 10.15 -14.98
N ILE A 122 -18.18 8.90 -14.92
CA ILE A 122 -17.71 8.13 -16.09
C ILE A 122 -18.81 7.30 -16.72
#